data_701512b77777f49a5a98344b19c5a084
#
_entry.id   701512b77777f49a5a98344b19c5a084
#
_cell.length_a   1.000
_cell.length_b   1.000
_cell.length_c   1.000
_cell.angle_alpha   90.00
_cell.angle_beta   90.00
_cell.angle_gamma   90.00
#
_symmetry.space_group_name_H-M   'P 1'
#
loop_
_entity.id
_entity.type
_entity.pdbx_description
1 polymer ?
#
loop_
_entity_poly.entity_id
_entity_poly.type
_entity_poly.pdbx_seq_one_letter_code
_entity_poly.pdbx_strand_id
1 'polypeptide(L)'
;MKLGALGLGMPPARIHGVREGAFTALVSPISTHRVDPTRANLMAHQRASEVILRDHTLLPVAFGTVLSSRAQVQQLLRTTKAVLTTALSALDGKVELGVKVLHHREHLARRMELEDLGLRRRVDEMETEHERRLWHAVELRAALDMAAMLESLRPLAAASRIHSPVGERMLLNTAFLVTRAEVPAFEAKVRTLAARSDLYSFRFTGPWPAYSFVDVRFGLAGAASRPAG
;
A
#
# COMPACT_ATOMS: atom_id res chain seq x y z
N MET A 1 -4.75 -11.25 24.74
CA MET A 1 -5.54 -10.35 23.87
C MET A 1 -6.84 -11.05 23.46
N LYS A 2 -7.99 -10.46 23.69
CA LYS A 2 -9.30 -11.00 23.27
C LYS A 2 -9.77 -10.19 22.05
N LEU A 3 -9.56 -10.72 20.84
CA LEU A 3 -9.91 -10.05 19.58
C LEU A 3 -11.36 -10.27 19.14
N GLY A 4 -12.15 -11.05 19.90
CA GLY A 4 -13.55 -11.30 19.57
C GLY A 4 -13.74 -12.08 18.25
N ALA A 5 -14.95 -11.95 17.69
CA ALA A 5 -15.37 -12.60 16.44
C ALA A 5 -15.02 -11.72 15.24
N LEU A 6 -13.73 -11.60 14.91
CA LEU A 6 -13.23 -10.85 13.77
C LEU A 6 -12.67 -11.76 12.65
N GLY A 7 -12.72 -13.08 12.85
CA GLY A 7 -12.19 -14.06 11.90
C GLY A 7 -13.10 -14.28 10.70
N LEU A 8 -12.68 -15.20 9.85
CA LEU A 8 -13.39 -15.58 8.62
C LEU A 8 -14.65 -16.39 8.92
N GLY A 9 -15.61 -16.38 8.01
CA GLY A 9 -16.83 -17.18 8.06
C GLY A 9 -18.08 -16.41 8.49
N MET A 10 -19.22 -17.08 8.38
CA MET A 10 -20.54 -16.57 8.85
C MET A 10 -21.21 -17.64 9.71
N PRO A 11 -21.40 -17.39 11.04
CA PRO A 11 -20.97 -16.20 11.76
C PRO A 11 -19.42 -16.05 11.81
N PRO A 12 -18.90 -14.84 12.04
CA PRO A 12 -17.45 -14.63 12.10
C PRO A 12 -16.78 -15.47 13.17
N ALA A 13 -15.73 -16.19 12.81
CA ALA A 13 -14.99 -17.02 13.74
C ALA A 13 -14.22 -16.17 14.77
N ARG A 14 -13.95 -16.75 15.95
CA ARG A 14 -13.11 -16.10 16.95
C ARG A 14 -11.64 -16.21 16.55
N ILE A 15 -10.93 -15.09 16.53
CA ILE A 15 -9.48 -15.07 16.37
C ILE A 15 -8.84 -15.47 17.70
N HIS A 16 -7.85 -16.36 17.63
CA HIS A 16 -7.06 -16.75 18.80
C HIS A 16 -5.56 -16.76 18.48
N GLY A 17 -4.74 -16.63 19.52
CA GLY A 17 -3.30 -16.65 19.41
C GLY A 17 -2.72 -18.05 19.50
N VAL A 18 -1.82 -18.39 18.59
CA VAL A 18 -0.92 -19.54 18.71
C VAL A 18 0.46 -19.02 19.03
N ARG A 19 0.91 -19.29 20.27
CA ARG A 19 2.18 -18.78 20.77
C ARG A 19 3.31 -19.79 20.56
N GLU A 20 4.47 -19.26 20.16
CA GLU A 20 5.74 -19.97 20.12
C GLU A 20 6.87 -19.00 20.50
N GLY A 21 7.47 -19.21 21.68
CA GLY A 21 8.47 -18.28 22.23
C GLY A 21 7.93 -16.85 22.40
N ALA A 22 8.59 -15.90 21.78
CA ALA A 22 8.24 -14.48 21.80
C ALA A 22 7.15 -14.11 20.77
N PHE A 23 6.80 -15.02 19.86
CA PHE A 23 5.85 -14.74 18.77
C PHE A 23 4.46 -15.28 19.08
N THR A 24 3.47 -14.60 18.53
CA THR A 24 2.08 -15.05 18.54
C THR A 24 1.51 -14.91 17.15
N ALA A 25 1.21 -16.04 16.48
CA ALA A 25 0.42 -16.02 15.28
C ALA A 25 -1.07 -15.87 15.64
N LEU A 26 -1.74 -14.94 14.99
CA LEU A 26 -3.17 -14.78 15.12
C LEU A 26 -3.87 -15.55 14.02
N VAL A 27 -4.70 -16.49 14.40
CA VAL A 27 -5.34 -17.44 13.49
C VAL A 27 -6.86 -17.44 13.65
N SER A 28 -7.54 -17.67 12.53
CA SER A 28 -8.98 -17.90 12.49
C SER A 28 -9.24 -19.34 12.07
N PRO A 29 -9.99 -20.15 12.85
CA PRO A 29 -10.34 -21.49 12.44
C PRO A 29 -11.24 -21.45 11.20
N ILE A 30 -10.98 -22.36 10.28
CA ILE A 30 -11.75 -22.56 9.06
C ILE A 30 -12.00 -24.06 8.89
N SER A 31 -13.09 -24.42 8.20
CA SER A 31 -13.45 -25.82 7.90
C SER A 31 -12.91 -26.34 6.56
N THR A 32 -12.23 -25.47 5.79
CA THR A 32 -11.75 -25.75 4.43
C THR A 32 -10.25 -25.59 4.33
N HIS A 33 -9.62 -26.26 3.38
CA HIS A 33 -8.18 -26.11 3.11
C HIS A 33 -7.84 -24.88 2.27
N ARG A 34 -8.85 -24.18 1.77
CA ARG A 34 -8.70 -22.97 0.95
C ARG A 34 -9.74 -21.94 1.35
N VAL A 35 -9.33 -20.69 1.33
CA VAL A 35 -10.22 -19.53 1.58
C VAL A 35 -10.38 -18.75 0.28
N ASP A 36 -11.60 -18.61 -0.19
CA ASP A 36 -11.90 -17.82 -1.37
C ASP A 36 -11.72 -16.33 -1.09
N PRO A 37 -11.11 -15.55 -2.02
CA PRO A 37 -10.88 -14.13 -1.86
C PRO A 37 -12.15 -13.31 -2.11
N THR A 38 -13.25 -13.67 -1.46
CA THR A 38 -14.47 -12.87 -1.50
C THR A 38 -14.24 -11.52 -0.81
N ARG A 39 -14.98 -10.50 -1.22
CA ARG A 39 -14.92 -9.18 -0.58
C ARG A 39 -15.09 -9.28 0.95
N ALA A 40 -16.02 -10.09 1.42
CA ALA A 40 -16.28 -10.29 2.85
C ALA A 40 -15.04 -10.86 3.58
N ASN A 41 -14.42 -11.89 3.03
CA ASN A 41 -13.24 -12.54 3.61
C ASN A 41 -12.02 -11.61 3.61
N LEU A 42 -11.79 -10.87 2.51
CA LEU A 42 -10.73 -9.89 2.42
C LEU A 42 -10.91 -8.77 3.44
N MET A 43 -12.12 -8.24 3.58
CA MET A 43 -12.43 -7.21 4.58
C MET A 43 -12.31 -7.71 6.02
N ALA A 44 -12.69 -8.97 6.31
CA ALA A 44 -12.52 -9.55 7.64
C ALA A 44 -11.03 -9.66 8.01
N HIS A 45 -10.20 -10.15 7.07
CA HIS A 45 -8.75 -10.23 7.26
C HIS A 45 -8.10 -8.86 7.46
N GLN A 46 -8.48 -7.86 6.66
CA GLN A 46 -8.02 -6.49 6.78
C GLN A 46 -8.41 -5.89 8.12
N ARG A 47 -9.69 -5.97 8.52
CA ARG A 47 -10.20 -5.45 9.79
C ARG A 47 -9.50 -6.06 10.99
N ALA A 48 -9.26 -7.38 10.98
CA ALA A 48 -8.51 -8.05 12.03
C ALA A 48 -7.09 -7.47 12.14
N SER A 49 -6.42 -7.29 11.02
CA SER A 49 -5.07 -6.71 10.96
C SER A 49 -5.03 -5.26 11.46
N GLU A 50 -6.02 -4.44 11.10
CA GLU A 50 -6.14 -3.05 11.56
C GLU A 50 -6.35 -2.95 13.09
N VAL A 51 -7.20 -3.81 13.65
CA VAL A 51 -7.45 -3.84 15.10
C VAL A 51 -6.18 -4.20 15.86
N ILE A 52 -5.41 -5.17 15.36
CA ILE A 52 -4.15 -5.59 15.99
C ILE A 52 -3.10 -4.48 15.89
N LEU A 53 -3.02 -3.84 14.73
CA LEU A 53 -2.05 -2.81 14.45
C LEU A 53 -2.15 -1.61 15.43
N ARG A 54 -3.30 -1.35 16.02
CA ARG A 54 -3.49 -0.22 16.95
C ARG A 54 -2.51 -0.29 18.13
N ASP A 55 -2.33 -1.48 18.68
CA ASP A 55 -1.61 -1.68 19.94
C ASP A 55 -0.32 -2.50 19.79
N HIS A 56 -0.10 -3.12 18.62
CA HIS A 56 1.00 -4.06 18.42
C HIS A 56 1.69 -3.86 17.08
N THR A 57 2.99 -4.18 17.04
CA THR A 57 3.69 -4.35 15.77
C THR A 57 3.19 -5.63 15.10
N LEU A 58 2.73 -5.53 13.87
CA LEU A 58 2.15 -6.61 13.11
C LEU A 58 2.96 -6.89 11.85
N LEU A 59 3.35 -8.16 11.67
CA LEU A 59 3.83 -8.67 10.40
C LEU A 59 2.63 -9.23 9.62
N PRO A 60 2.16 -8.57 8.57
CA PRO A 60 1.02 -9.05 7.80
C PRO A 60 1.37 -10.33 7.04
N VAL A 61 0.48 -11.31 7.09
CA VAL A 61 0.57 -12.54 6.33
C VAL A 61 -0.38 -12.45 5.14
N ALA A 62 0.04 -12.98 3.99
CA ALA A 62 -0.79 -12.98 2.79
C ALA A 62 -2.14 -13.66 3.03
N PHE A 63 -3.22 -13.03 2.54
CA PHE A 63 -4.55 -13.62 2.58
C PHE A 63 -4.55 -15.00 1.90
N GLY A 64 -5.27 -15.95 2.48
CA GLY A 64 -5.34 -17.33 1.96
C GLY A 64 -4.22 -18.24 2.45
N THR A 65 -3.33 -17.78 3.33
CA THR A 65 -2.36 -18.66 4.00
C THR A 65 -3.10 -19.54 5.01
N VAL A 66 -3.14 -20.83 4.73
CA VAL A 66 -3.83 -21.85 5.53
C VAL A 66 -2.82 -22.88 6.03
N LEU A 67 -2.91 -23.23 7.30
CA LEU A 67 -2.12 -24.26 7.95
C LEU A 67 -3.06 -25.31 8.54
N SER A 68 -2.70 -26.59 8.45
CA SER A 68 -3.60 -27.71 8.79
C SER A 68 -3.76 -27.92 10.30
N SER A 69 -2.85 -27.40 11.12
CA SER A 69 -2.89 -27.63 12.57
C SER A 69 -2.16 -26.55 13.37
N ARG A 70 -2.49 -26.45 14.65
CA ARG A 70 -1.76 -25.61 15.61
C ARG A 70 -0.26 -25.97 15.66
N ALA A 71 0.07 -27.25 15.62
CA ALA A 71 1.45 -27.72 15.63
C ALA A 71 2.23 -27.21 14.40
N GLN A 72 1.60 -27.16 13.24
CA GLN A 72 2.20 -26.64 12.01
C GLN A 72 2.43 -25.11 12.12
N VAL A 73 1.53 -24.36 12.75
CA VAL A 73 1.75 -22.93 13.03
C VAL A 73 2.95 -22.73 13.96
N GLN A 74 3.04 -23.50 15.04
CA GLN A 74 4.17 -23.44 15.98
C GLN A 74 5.49 -23.81 15.30
N GLN A 75 5.50 -24.86 14.49
CA GLN A 75 6.67 -25.26 13.71
C GLN A 75 7.13 -24.14 12.78
N LEU A 76 6.20 -23.50 12.06
CA LEU A 76 6.51 -22.36 11.20
C LEU A 76 7.17 -21.22 11.99
N LEU A 77 6.57 -20.80 13.11
CA LEU A 77 7.12 -19.74 13.96
C LEU A 77 8.52 -20.09 14.48
N ARG A 78 8.76 -21.35 14.81
CA ARG A 78 10.05 -21.83 15.31
C ARG A 78 11.12 -21.81 14.23
N THR A 79 10.81 -22.34 13.05
CA THR A 79 11.77 -22.45 11.93
C THR A 79 12.10 -21.12 11.30
N THR A 80 11.18 -20.14 11.36
CA THR A 80 11.36 -18.81 10.78
C THR A 80 11.73 -17.73 11.83
N LYS A 81 12.06 -18.13 13.06
CA LYS A 81 12.31 -17.23 14.18
C LYS A 81 13.25 -16.06 13.84
N ALA A 82 14.39 -16.33 13.22
CA ALA A 82 15.36 -15.28 12.87
C ALA A 82 14.79 -14.26 11.89
N VAL A 83 14.13 -14.74 10.84
CA VAL A 83 13.50 -13.89 9.82
C VAL A 83 12.38 -13.05 10.43
N LEU A 84 11.53 -13.64 11.27
CA LEU A 84 10.45 -12.94 11.97
C LEU A 84 10.99 -11.86 12.91
N THR A 85 12.07 -12.17 13.65
CA THR A 85 12.70 -11.17 14.54
C THR A 85 13.17 -9.97 13.76
N THR A 86 13.93 -10.17 12.69
CA THR A 86 14.42 -9.08 11.82
C THR A 86 13.29 -8.27 11.22
N ALA A 87 12.28 -8.94 10.66
CA ALA A 87 11.15 -8.27 10.03
C ALA A 87 10.33 -7.46 11.03
N LEU A 88 9.98 -8.03 12.19
CA LEU A 88 9.22 -7.31 13.21
C LEU A 88 10.01 -6.13 13.80
N SER A 89 11.32 -6.28 14.01
CA SER A 89 12.17 -5.16 14.47
C SER A 89 12.24 -4.04 13.44
N ALA A 90 12.30 -4.35 12.16
CA ALA A 90 12.28 -3.34 11.09
C ALA A 90 10.95 -2.58 11.02
N LEU A 91 9.83 -3.21 11.41
CA LEU A 91 8.48 -2.63 11.40
C LEU A 91 8.09 -1.99 12.74
N ASP A 92 8.90 -2.14 13.79
CA ASP A 92 8.51 -1.70 15.11
C ASP A 92 8.23 -0.19 15.17
N GLY A 93 7.10 0.16 15.77
CA GLY A 93 6.63 1.54 15.86
C GLY A 93 6.25 2.19 14.52
N LYS A 94 6.20 1.44 13.41
CA LYS A 94 5.91 1.97 12.06
C LYS A 94 4.58 1.45 11.51
N VAL A 95 4.04 2.21 10.56
CA VAL A 95 2.82 1.89 9.81
C VAL A 95 3.01 2.22 8.34
N GLU A 96 2.22 1.59 7.49
CA GLU A 96 2.20 1.93 6.07
C GLU A 96 1.14 2.99 5.79
N LEU A 97 1.56 4.03 5.04
CA LEU A 97 0.68 5.06 4.51
C LEU A 97 0.73 5.01 2.98
N GLY A 98 -0.44 5.07 2.35
CA GLY A 98 -0.56 5.09 0.90
C GLY A 98 -0.83 6.49 0.37
N VAL A 99 -0.08 6.91 -0.65
CA VAL A 99 -0.35 8.15 -1.38
C VAL A 99 -0.53 7.83 -2.85
N LYS A 100 -1.71 8.17 -3.39
CA LYS A 100 -2.00 8.09 -4.81
C LYS A 100 -2.28 9.48 -5.33
N VAL A 101 -1.70 9.82 -6.47
CA VAL A 101 -1.91 11.11 -7.14
C VAL A 101 -2.45 10.84 -8.54
N LEU A 102 -3.55 11.48 -8.84
CA LEU A 102 -4.16 11.46 -10.16
C LEU A 102 -4.05 12.86 -10.77
N HIS A 103 -3.77 12.96 -12.06
CA HIS A 103 -3.75 14.23 -12.75
C HIS A 103 -5.03 14.48 -13.54
N HIS A 104 -5.33 15.75 -13.71
CA HIS A 104 -6.36 16.26 -14.62
C HIS A 104 -5.67 16.71 -15.91
N ARG A 105 -5.42 15.75 -16.82
CA ARG A 105 -4.55 15.90 -17.97
C ARG A 105 -4.91 17.12 -18.85
N GLU A 106 -6.20 17.30 -19.12
CA GLU A 106 -6.68 18.44 -19.93
C GLU A 106 -6.52 19.78 -19.19
N HIS A 107 -6.69 19.79 -17.86
CA HIS A 107 -6.48 21.01 -17.08
C HIS A 107 -4.99 21.39 -17.05
N LEU A 108 -4.12 20.41 -16.92
CA LEU A 108 -2.66 20.61 -16.97
C LEU A 108 -2.25 21.15 -18.35
N ALA A 109 -2.76 20.56 -19.44
CA ALA A 109 -2.50 21.03 -20.80
C ALA A 109 -2.92 22.49 -20.99
N ARG A 110 -4.16 22.84 -20.63
CA ARG A 110 -4.66 24.23 -20.70
C ARG A 110 -3.82 25.21 -19.89
N ARG A 111 -3.44 24.81 -18.68
CA ARG A 111 -2.59 25.64 -17.82
C ARG A 111 -1.24 25.88 -18.47
N MET A 112 -0.62 24.83 -19.03
CA MET A 112 0.68 24.94 -19.70
C MET A 112 0.62 25.83 -20.94
N GLU A 113 -0.43 25.75 -21.76
CA GLU A 113 -0.62 26.66 -22.91
C GLU A 113 -0.84 28.13 -22.50
N LEU A 114 -1.36 28.38 -21.29
CA LEU A 114 -1.49 29.73 -20.75
C LEU A 114 -0.16 30.26 -20.21
N GLU A 115 0.64 29.40 -19.58
CA GLU A 115 1.94 29.74 -18.98
C GLU A 115 3.05 29.85 -20.04
N ASP A 116 3.01 29.00 -21.09
CA ASP A 116 4.01 28.95 -22.16
C ASP A 116 3.35 29.13 -23.55
N LEU A 117 3.51 30.33 -24.11
CA LEU A 117 3.02 30.64 -25.46
C LEU A 117 3.60 29.75 -26.55
N GLY A 118 4.80 29.19 -26.31
CA GLY A 118 5.45 28.24 -27.23
C GLY A 118 4.69 26.91 -27.35
N LEU A 119 3.84 26.57 -26.39
CA LEU A 119 3.00 25.37 -26.43
C LEU A 119 1.69 25.57 -27.19
N ARG A 120 1.29 26.80 -27.48
CA ARG A 120 0.10 27.07 -28.27
C ARG A 120 0.27 26.59 -29.71
N ARG A 121 -0.86 26.27 -30.35
CA ARG A 121 -0.89 25.89 -31.77
C ARG A 121 -0.35 27.05 -32.62
N ARG A 122 0.59 26.76 -33.52
CA ARG A 122 1.09 27.71 -34.50
C ARG A 122 0.16 27.78 -35.69
N VAL A 123 0.20 28.90 -36.43
CA VAL A 123 -0.73 29.16 -37.55
C VAL A 123 -0.61 28.08 -38.61
N ASP A 124 0.58 27.61 -38.93
CA ASP A 124 0.87 26.61 -39.98
C ASP A 124 1.06 25.20 -39.42
N GLU A 125 0.76 24.95 -38.15
CA GLU A 125 0.94 23.65 -37.50
C GLU A 125 -0.28 22.75 -37.69
N MET A 126 -0.08 21.50 -38.09
CA MET A 126 -1.15 20.52 -38.13
C MET A 126 -1.64 20.23 -36.72
N GLU A 127 -2.95 20.00 -36.56
CA GLU A 127 -3.56 19.70 -35.25
C GLU A 127 -2.91 18.50 -34.55
N THR A 128 -2.65 17.43 -35.31
CA THR A 128 -2.00 16.22 -34.82
C THR A 128 -0.54 16.45 -34.35
N GLU A 129 0.19 17.39 -34.95
CA GLU A 129 1.53 17.76 -34.51
C GLU A 129 1.50 18.58 -33.23
N HIS A 130 0.56 19.53 -33.17
CA HIS A 130 0.32 20.32 -31.97
C HIS A 130 -0.06 19.41 -30.79
N GLU A 131 -1.04 18.53 -30.95
CA GLU A 131 -1.44 17.57 -29.92
C GLU A 131 -0.28 16.73 -29.43
N ARG A 132 0.49 16.13 -30.31
CA ARG A 132 1.65 15.30 -29.94
C ARG A 132 2.67 16.09 -29.14
N ARG A 133 2.98 17.33 -29.54
CA ARG A 133 3.91 18.20 -28.84
C ARG A 133 3.38 18.61 -27.48
N LEU A 134 2.12 18.99 -27.38
CA LEU A 134 1.46 19.37 -26.14
C LEU A 134 1.41 18.20 -25.15
N TRP A 135 0.98 17.02 -25.60
CA TRP A 135 0.90 15.84 -24.73
C TRP A 135 2.27 15.37 -24.25
N HIS A 136 3.29 15.45 -25.07
CA HIS A 136 4.65 15.18 -24.63
C HIS A 136 5.11 16.15 -23.53
N ALA A 137 4.83 17.43 -23.69
CA ALA A 137 5.15 18.43 -22.68
C ALA A 137 4.37 18.21 -21.36
N VAL A 138 3.09 17.83 -21.45
CA VAL A 138 2.24 17.47 -20.30
C VAL A 138 2.81 16.27 -19.54
N GLU A 139 3.24 15.23 -20.23
CA GLU A 139 3.85 14.05 -19.62
C GLU A 139 5.16 14.38 -18.90
N LEU A 140 6.02 15.19 -19.54
CA LEU A 140 7.27 15.64 -18.94
C LEU A 140 7.00 16.48 -17.67
N ARG A 141 6.07 17.43 -17.73
CA ARG A 141 5.69 18.26 -16.59
C ARG A 141 5.13 17.41 -15.44
N ALA A 142 4.24 16.48 -15.75
CA ALA A 142 3.67 15.56 -14.77
C ALA A 142 4.74 14.70 -14.08
N ALA A 143 5.73 14.22 -14.85
CA ALA A 143 6.85 13.46 -14.31
C ALA A 143 7.73 14.28 -13.36
N LEU A 144 8.00 15.55 -13.70
CA LEU A 144 8.75 16.47 -12.85
C LEU A 144 7.99 16.80 -11.56
N ASP A 145 6.70 17.10 -11.67
CA ASP A 145 5.86 17.39 -10.51
C ASP A 145 5.76 16.16 -9.58
N MET A 146 5.63 14.95 -10.14
CA MET A 146 5.66 13.69 -9.38
C MET A 146 6.99 13.50 -8.65
N ALA A 147 8.12 13.73 -9.31
CA ALA A 147 9.43 13.64 -8.69
C ALA A 147 9.58 14.61 -7.52
N ALA A 148 9.15 15.86 -7.69
CA ALA A 148 9.17 16.86 -6.63
C ALA A 148 8.27 16.49 -5.43
N MET A 149 7.08 15.91 -5.69
CA MET A 149 6.19 15.40 -4.63
C MET A 149 6.86 14.28 -3.84
N LEU A 150 7.46 13.31 -4.51
CA LEU A 150 8.18 12.20 -3.87
C LEU A 150 9.35 12.70 -3.02
N GLU A 151 10.17 13.59 -3.58
CA GLU A 151 11.31 14.18 -2.86
C GLU A 151 10.87 14.93 -1.59
N SER A 152 9.68 15.54 -1.61
CA SER A 152 9.16 16.26 -0.46
C SER A 152 8.56 15.35 0.63
N LEU A 153 8.15 14.12 0.28
CA LEU A 153 7.55 13.14 1.20
C LEU A 153 8.55 12.14 1.77
N ARG A 154 9.57 11.74 1.00
CA ARG A 154 10.56 10.75 1.39
C ARG A 154 11.27 11.03 2.72
N PRO A 155 11.68 12.28 3.04
CA PRO A 155 12.34 12.58 4.30
C PRO A 155 11.48 12.31 5.55
N LEU A 156 10.17 12.23 5.40
CA LEU A 156 9.20 11.94 6.48
C LEU A 156 8.90 10.44 6.63
N ALA A 157 9.59 9.59 5.89
CA ALA A 157 9.37 8.15 5.88
C ALA A 157 10.68 7.39 6.07
N ALA A 158 10.64 6.28 6.82
CA ALA A 158 11.77 5.37 6.96
C ALA A 158 12.08 4.62 5.65
N ALA A 159 11.06 4.39 4.82
CA ALA A 159 11.18 3.77 3.50
C ALA A 159 10.00 4.17 2.60
N SER A 160 10.18 4.04 1.29
CA SER A 160 9.10 4.19 0.32
C SER A 160 9.17 3.10 -0.73
N ARG A 161 8.00 2.65 -1.22
CA ARG A 161 7.89 1.67 -2.30
C ARG A 161 6.89 2.18 -3.34
N ILE A 162 7.38 2.40 -4.55
CA ILE A 162 6.55 2.81 -5.68
C ILE A 162 5.92 1.56 -6.28
N HIS A 163 4.62 1.63 -6.51
CA HIS A 163 3.84 0.63 -7.21
C HIS A 163 3.49 1.11 -8.61
N SER A 164 3.18 0.19 -9.51
CA SER A 164 2.70 0.54 -10.84
C SER A 164 1.42 1.39 -10.74
N PRO A 165 1.33 2.49 -11.49
CA PRO A 165 0.09 3.24 -11.63
C PRO A 165 -1.05 2.35 -12.17
N VAL A 166 -2.28 2.65 -11.76
CA VAL A 166 -3.48 1.94 -12.21
C VAL A 166 -4.35 2.90 -13.03
N GLY A 167 -4.50 2.60 -14.30
CA GLY A 167 -5.21 3.46 -15.27
C GLY A 167 -4.38 4.68 -15.69
N GLU A 168 -4.85 5.37 -16.73
CA GLU A 168 -4.10 6.43 -17.43
C GLU A 168 -3.93 7.73 -16.62
N ARG A 169 -4.83 7.98 -15.66
CA ARG A 169 -4.80 9.21 -14.86
C ARG A 169 -3.95 9.14 -13.61
N MET A 170 -3.49 7.97 -13.22
CA MET A 170 -2.69 7.82 -12.00
C MET A 170 -1.22 8.06 -12.30
N LEU A 171 -0.65 9.09 -11.68
CA LEU A 171 0.77 9.43 -11.79
C LEU A 171 1.61 8.78 -10.70
N LEU A 172 1.07 8.73 -9.48
CA LEU A 172 1.78 8.22 -8.33
C LEU A 172 0.94 7.17 -7.61
N ASN A 173 1.57 6.05 -7.28
CA ASN A 173 1.01 5.02 -6.40
C ASN A 173 2.16 4.55 -5.50
N THR A 174 2.25 5.13 -4.31
CA THR A 174 3.41 4.89 -3.44
C THR A 174 2.96 4.57 -2.03
N ALA A 175 3.56 3.52 -1.47
CA ALA A 175 3.50 3.20 -0.05
C ALA A 175 4.69 3.83 0.67
N PHE A 176 4.45 4.36 1.86
CA PHE A 176 5.46 4.94 2.75
C PHE A 176 5.41 4.23 4.10
N LEU A 177 6.57 3.81 4.58
CA LEU A 177 6.73 3.28 5.94
C LEU A 177 7.08 4.44 6.87
N VAL A 178 6.16 4.80 7.75
CA VAL A 178 6.27 6.00 8.59
C VAL A 178 6.19 5.61 10.07
N THR A 179 6.98 6.25 10.92
CA THR A 179 6.82 6.05 12.37
C THR A 179 5.48 6.60 12.84
N ARG A 180 4.86 5.95 13.82
CA ARG A 180 3.52 6.36 14.31
C ARG A 180 3.50 7.81 14.80
N ALA A 181 4.59 8.27 15.40
CA ALA A 181 4.72 9.64 15.88
C ALA A 181 4.71 10.67 14.73
N GLU A 182 5.20 10.30 13.57
CA GLU A 182 5.31 11.19 12.40
C GLU A 182 4.10 11.15 11.46
N VAL A 183 3.14 10.26 11.68
CA VAL A 183 1.92 10.16 10.85
C VAL A 183 1.20 11.51 10.71
N PRO A 184 0.98 12.30 11.79
CA PRO A 184 0.32 13.61 11.67
C PRO A 184 1.10 14.61 10.80
N ALA A 185 2.43 14.62 10.91
CA ALA A 185 3.30 15.50 10.11
C ALA A 185 3.31 15.08 8.64
N PHE A 186 3.36 13.78 8.37
CA PHE A 186 3.27 13.24 7.02
C PHE A 186 1.92 13.59 6.35
N GLU A 187 0.81 13.37 7.06
CA GLU A 187 -0.53 13.71 6.58
C GLU A 187 -0.69 15.22 6.31
N ALA A 188 -0.17 16.07 7.20
CA ALA A 188 -0.17 17.52 7.01
C ALA A 188 0.62 17.93 5.74
N LYS A 189 1.75 17.26 5.47
CA LYS A 189 2.53 17.50 4.26
C LYS A 189 1.75 17.09 3.00
N VAL A 190 1.08 15.93 3.01
CA VAL A 190 0.23 15.50 1.88
C VAL A 190 -0.90 16.51 1.64
N ARG A 191 -1.57 16.98 2.69
CA ARG A 191 -2.62 18.02 2.59
C ARG A 191 -2.07 19.33 2.01
N THR A 192 -0.87 19.74 2.42
CA THR A 192 -0.21 20.93 1.87
C THR A 192 0.07 20.79 0.38
N LEU A 193 0.54 19.61 -0.06
CA LEU A 193 0.76 19.33 -1.48
C LEU A 193 -0.55 19.36 -2.26
N ALA A 194 -1.60 18.75 -1.72
CA ALA A 194 -2.93 18.74 -2.34
C ALA A 194 -3.54 20.14 -2.49
N ALA A 195 -3.31 21.02 -1.50
CA ALA A 195 -3.83 22.38 -1.52
C ALA A 195 -3.08 23.33 -2.48
N ARG A 196 -1.89 22.97 -2.94
CA ARG A 196 -1.06 23.82 -3.82
C ARG A 196 -1.50 23.85 -5.27
N SER A 197 -2.29 22.89 -5.72
CA SER A 197 -2.65 22.76 -7.12
C SER A 197 -3.98 22.01 -7.29
N ASP A 198 -4.84 22.55 -8.12
CA ASP A 198 -6.07 21.95 -8.61
C ASP A 198 -5.84 20.97 -9.79
N LEU A 199 -4.60 20.88 -10.27
CA LEU A 199 -4.20 19.99 -11.37
C LEU A 199 -4.09 18.53 -10.95
N TYR A 200 -4.03 18.27 -9.65
CA TYR A 200 -3.82 16.93 -9.08
C TYR A 200 -4.83 16.60 -8.00
N SER A 201 -5.33 15.38 -8.02
CA SER A 201 -6.16 14.83 -6.94
C SER A 201 -5.35 13.85 -6.11
N PHE A 202 -5.32 14.06 -4.81
CA PHE A 202 -4.60 13.21 -3.86
C PHE A 202 -5.55 12.25 -3.15
N ARG A 203 -5.15 10.99 -3.04
CA ARG A 203 -5.79 10.00 -2.18
C ARG A 203 -4.78 9.53 -1.15
N PHE A 204 -5.03 9.88 0.09
CA PHE A 204 -4.27 9.43 1.25
C PHE A 204 -5.01 8.29 1.93
N THR A 205 -4.31 7.22 2.30
CA THR A 205 -4.87 6.04 2.93
C THR A 205 -3.95 5.51 4.02
N GLY A 206 -4.52 4.84 4.99
CA GLY A 206 -3.82 4.27 6.14
C GLY A 206 -4.31 4.88 7.45
N PRO A 207 -3.67 4.54 8.57
CA PRO A 207 -2.52 3.63 8.68
C PRO A 207 -2.88 2.16 8.43
N TRP A 208 -2.03 1.48 7.66
CA TRP A 208 -2.15 0.07 7.32
C TRP A 208 -1.01 -0.75 7.93
N PRO A 209 -1.17 -2.07 8.12
CA PRO A 209 -0.04 -2.97 8.27
C PRO A 209 0.90 -2.86 7.06
N ALA A 210 2.19 -3.05 7.30
CA ALA A 210 3.24 -2.80 6.31
C ALA A 210 3.29 -3.87 5.19
N TYR A 211 2.17 -4.07 4.47
CA TYR A 211 2.04 -5.06 3.40
C TYR A 211 3.06 -4.87 2.28
N SER A 212 3.35 -3.63 1.94
CA SER A 212 4.30 -3.31 0.87
C SER A 212 5.76 -3.49 1.28
N PHE A 213 6.07 -3.65 2.57
CA PHE A 213 7.43 -3.70 3.11
C PHE A 213 7.82 -5.06 3.66
N VAL A 214 6.97 -6.07 3.47
CA VAL A 214 7.20 -7.45 3.94
C VAL A 214 7.46 -8.36 2.75
N ASP A 215 8.68 -8.86 2.63
CA ASP A 215 9.08 -9.87 1.65
C ASP A 215 9.34 -11.25 2.30
N VAL A 216 8.69 -11.53 3.43
CA VAL A 216 8.84 -12.83 4.11
C VAL A 216 8.03 -13.88 3.35
N ARG A 217 8.72 -14.78 2.65
CA ARG A 217 8.13 -15.96 2.03
C ARG A 217 8.27 -17.14 2.98
N PHE A 218 7.15 -17.59 3.50
CA PHE A 218 7.12 -18.86 4.21
C PHE A 218 7.17 -19.98 3.18
N GLY A 219 8.22 -20.82 3.21
CA GLY A 219 8.32 -22.03 2.39
C GLY A 219 7.30 -23.06 2.86
N LEU A 220 6.02 -22.80 2.64
CA LEU A 220 4.94 -23.73 2.91
C LEU A 220 4.91 -24.72 1.74
N ALA A 221 5.35 -25.94 1.98
CA ALA A 221 5.16 -27.04 1.03
C ALA A 221 3.66 -27.16 0.75
N GLY A 222 3.22 -26.74 -0.44
CA GLY A 222 1.82 -26.83 -0.89
C GLY A 222 1.10 -25.52 -1.21
N ALA A 223 1.71 -24.33 -0.99
CA ALA A 223 1.12 -23.08 -1.48
C ALA A 223 1.39 -22.94 -2.98
N ALA A 224 0.36 -23.14 -3.80
CA ALA A 224 0.42 -22.96 -5.23
C ALA A 224 0.95 -21.55 -5.58
N SER A 225 2.04 -21.49 -6.32
CA SER A 225 2.63 -20.31 -6.90
C SER A 225 1.57 -19.55 -7.70
N ARG A 226 1.28 -18.30 -7.36
CA ARG A 226 0.55 -17.40 -8.28
C ARG A 226 1.50 -17.07 -9.42
N PRO A 227 1.08 -17.22 -10.68
CA PRO A 227 1.81 -16.64 -11.79
C PRO A 227 1.79 -15.10 -11.65
N ALA A 228 2.96 -14.48 -11.85
CA ALA A 228 3.08 -13.05 -12.03
C ALA A 228 2.34 -12.67 -13.32
N GLY A 229 1.36 -11.81 -13.22
CA GLY A 229 0.69 -11.14 -14.31
C GLY A 229 0.67 -9.65 -13.99
#